data_dd3086965304c14848865a4c7ec35ceb
#
_entry.id   dd3086965304c14848865a4c7ec35ceb
#
_cell.length_a   1.000
_cell.length_b   1.000
_cell.length_c   1.000
_cell.angle_alpha   90.00
_cell.angle_beta   90.00
_cell.angle_gamma   90.00
#
_symmetry.space_group_name_H-M   'P 1'
#
loop_
_entity.id
_entity.type
_entity.pdbx_description
1 polymer ?
#
loop_
_entity_poly.entity_id
_entity_poly.type
_entity_poly.pdbx_seq_one_letter_code
_entity_poly.pdbx_strand_id
1 'polypeptide(L)'
;MADVVEGDGSRSSGPSMLPSAVRNGSGMCSGTCAGGLVATTVTSGPRWVRIVKSDSGYGFNVRGQVSEGGQLRSINGELYAPLQHVSAVLPGGAADRAGISKGDRILEVNGVNVEGATHKQVVDLIRAGEKELVLAVLSVPQPETDSLDPGDDGSSQSCYDYSDKQAVPISVPTYKHVEQNGEKFVVYNVYMAGRQLCSKRYREFAILHQNLKREFANFAFPKLPGKWPFSLSEQQLDARRRGLEEYLEKVCSVRVIGESDVVQEFLSESDENYNGVSDVELRIAMPDKTTVTVRVRKNCTTDQVYQAVVTKIGMDSITASYFALFEVINHSFARKLAPNEFPHKLYVQNYTSAIPGTCLTLRKWLFTTEEEILLSDNELAISYCFHQALDDVKRGFIKVGEKSYQLQKLTEQRKMTMYLGILRTCEGYNEITFPHCSCDSRRKGHVVTAISIHHFKLHACTEDGTLENQVIAFEWSEMQRWDTDEEGMAFCFEYARGEKKPRWVKIFTPYFNYMHECFERVFCELKWGKEVEEEATDKDNKNCSKDEYLPTVETQKGWRHMNEEIISS
;
A
#
# COMPACT_ATOMS: atom_id res chain seq x y z
N MET A 1 45.25 25.17 29.03
CA MET A 1 46.34 24.21 29.21
C MET A 1 46.10 23.18 28.12
N ALA A 2 46.65 23.39 26.98
CA ALA A 2 48.01 23.04 26.50
C ALA A 2 48.09 21.52 26.27
N ASP A 3 48.49 20.96 25.16
CA ASP A 3 49.15 21.31 23.90
C ASP A 3 48.96 20.09 22.96
N VAL A 4 48.62 20.24 21.72
CA VAL A 4 49.43 20.34 20.50
C VAL A 4 50.67 19.42 20.46
N VAL A 5 50.76 18.52 19.50
CA VAL A 5 51.89 18.38 18.56
C VAL A 5 51.47 17.58 17.30
N GLU A 6 51.78 18.22 16.17
CA GLU A 6 51.82 17.75 14.78
C GLU A 6 52.99 16.79 14.50
N GLY A 7 52.91 16.14 13.31
CA GLY A 7 54.08 15.52 12.66
C GLY A 7 53.62 14.69 11.46
N ASP A 8 53.54 15.16 10.40
CA ASP A 8 54.05 15.37 9.03
C ASP A 8 55.08 14.32 8.55
N GLY A 9 54.94 13.95 7.27
CA GLY A 9 55.99 13.28 6.47
C GLY A 9 55.48 12.16 5.56
N SER A 10 54.97 12.40 4.43
CA SER A 10 55.43 12.61 3.05
C SER A 10 56.09 11.40 2.33
N ARG A 11 55.57 11.14 1.13
CA ARG A 11 56.16 10.63 -0.14
C ARG A 11 56.57 9.14 -0.18
N SER A 12 56.42 8.40 -1.28
CA SER A 12 56.28 8.70 -2.74
C SER A 12 56.18 7.40 -3.53
N SER A 13 55.56 7.52 -4.72
CA SER A 13 55.85 6.86 -6.00
C SER A 13 55.58 5.37 -6.22
N GLY A 14 54.72 5.12 -7.22
CA GLY A 14 54.67 3.89 -8.02
C GLY A 14 55.89 3.76 -8.96
N PRO A 15 55.93 3.01 -10.06
CA PRO A 15 54.83 2.46 -10.87
C PRO A 15 55.11 1.05 -11.48
N SER A 16 54.11 0.54 -12.28
CA SER A 16 54.22 -0.32 -13.47
C SER A 16 54.78 -1.77 -13.33
N MET A 17 54.21 -2.76 -13.91
CA MET A 17 54.15 -3.17 -15.32
C MET A 17 53.43 -4.52 -15.45
N LEU A 18 52.61 -4.61 -16.47
CA LEU A 18 52.26 -5.86 -17.16
C LEU A 18 53.48 -6.51 -17.77
N PRO A 19 53.46 -7.81 -18.04
CA PRO A 19 53.62 -8.18 -19.44
C PRO A 19 52.66 -9.23 -19.99
N SER A 20 52.51 -9.05 -21.26
CA SER A 20 51.76 -9.78 -22.26
C SER A 20 52.32 -11.17 -22.60
N ALA A 21 51.42 -12.02 -23.09
CA ALA A 21 51.47 -12.90 -24.26
C ALA A 21 52.56 -14.00 -24.37
N VAL A 22 52.18 -15.17 -24.81
CA VAL A 22 52.49 -15.78 -26.12
C VAL A 22 52.15 -17.29 -26.13
N ARG A 23 51.19 -17.63 -26.97
CA ARG A 23 51.15 -18.61 -28.10
C ARG A 23 51.60 -20.06 -27.95
N ASN A 24 50.69 -20.89 -28.47
CA ASN A 24 50.86 -22.00 -29.42
C ASN A 24 51.15 -23.42 -28.91
N GLY A 25 50.31 -24.31 -29.42
CA GLY A 25 50.62 -25.72 -29.53
C GLY A 25 49.44 -26.60 -29.94
N SER A 26 49.25 -26.72 -31.24
CA SER A 26 48.38 -27.69 -31.90
C SER A 26 48.85 -29.13 -31.65
N GLY A 27 47.89 -30.05 -31.49
CA GLY A 27 48.15 -31.48 -31.47
C GLY A 27 46.87 -32.27 -31.67
N MET A 28 46.58 -32.66 -32.89
CA MET A 28 45.62 -33.71 -33.24
C MET A 28 46.11 -35.07 -32.74
N CYS A 29 45.20 -35.86 -32.17
CA CYS A 29 45.15 -37.30 -32.45
C CYS A 29 43.81 -37.89 -32.08
N SER A 30 43.27 -38.62 -33.00
CA SER A 30 42.09 -39.46 -33.04
C SER A 30 42.10 -40.63 -32.06
N GLY A 31 40.95 -41.02 -31.53
CA GLY A 31 40.78 -42.29 -30.78
C GLY A 31 39.36 -42.48 -30.27
N THR A 32 38.66 -43.33 -30.88
CA THR A 32 37.34 -43.97 -30.75
C THR A 32 36.82 -44.29 -29.34
N CYS A 33 35.49 -44.01 -29.22
CA CYS A 33 34.41 -44.77 -28.52
C CYS A 33 34.60 -45.27 -27.07
N ALA A 34 33.82 -44.71 -26.17
CA ALA A 34 32.98 -45.45 -25.23
C ALA A 34 32.00 -44.49 -24.55
N GLY A 35 30.73 -44.91 -24.42
CA GLY A 35 29.64 -44.13 -23.86
C GLY A 35 29.90 -43.69 -22.41
N GLY A 36 29.80 -42.43 -22.19
CA GLY A 36 29.82 -41.81 -20.88
C GLY A 36 28.76 -40.72 -20.85
N LEU A 37 27.88 -40.81 -19.90
CA LEU A 37 26.93 -39.75 -19.59
C LEU A 37 27.67 -38.41 -19.53
N VAL A 38 27.30 -37.52 -20.44
CA VAL A 38 27.72 -36.12 -20.35
C VAL A 38 26.91 -35.51 -19.21
N ALA A 39 27.51 -35.47 -18.03
CA ALA A 39 27.08 -34.56 -16.99
C ALA A 39 27.28 -33.13 -17.55
N THR A 40 26.21 -32.49 -17.96
CA THR A 40 26.19 -31.07 -18.25
C THR A 40 26.54 -30.34 -16.95
N THR A 41 27.78 -29.88 -16.85
CA THR A 41 28.20 -28.93 -15.82
C THR A 41 27.35 -27.69 -15.98
N VAL A 42 26.36 -27.54 -15.09
CA VAL A 42 25.57 -26.31 -14.97
C VAL A 42 26.55 -25.20 -14.59
N THR A 43 26.83 -24.32 -15.53
CA THR A 43 27.61 -23.12 -15.25
C THR A 43 26.78 -22.25 -14.31
N SER A 44 27.25 -22.00 -13.10
CA SER A 44 26.55 -21.28 -12.03
C SER A 44 26.48 -19.75 -12.24
N GLY A 45 26.95 -19.23 -13.37
CA GLY A 45 27.02 -17.80 -13.68
C GLY A 45 25.93 -17.29 -14.63
N PRO A 46 25.83 -15.98 -14.80
CA PRO A 46 24.88 -15.37 -15.74
C PRO A 46 25.17 -15.77 -17.18
N ARG A 47 24.12 -16.06 -17.93
CA ARG A 47 24.19 -16.32 -19.38
C ARG A 47 23.50 -15.21 -20.17
N TRP A 48 24.08 -14.83 -21.29
CA TRP A 48 23.51 -13.82 -22.17
C TRP A 48 22.71 -14.48 -23.29
N VAL A 49 21.47 -14.01 -23.45
CA VAL A 49 20.53 -14.54 -24.43
C VAL A 49 20.07 -13.40 -25.32
N ARG A 50 20.21 -13.59 -26.64
CA ARG A 50 19.73 -12.65 -27.65
C ARG A 50 18.45 -13.17 -28.27
N ILE A 51 17.37 -12.39 -28.17
CA ILE A 51 16.06 -12.73 -28.67
C ILE A 51 15.68 -11.78 -29.79
N VAL A 52 15.44 -12.30 -30.98
CA VAL A 52 14.94 -11.52 -32.13
C VAL A 52 13.42 -11.54 -32.08
N LYS A 53 12.80 -10.35 -32.08
CA LYS A 53 11.37 -10.20 -32.00
C LYS A 53 10.67 -10.83 -33.20
N SER A 54 9.69 -11.68 -32.95
CA SER A 54 8.82 -12.25 -33.99
C SER A 54 7.55 -11.42 -34.17
N ASP A 55 6.72 -11.75 -35.15
CA ASP A 55 5.42 -11.09 -35.37
C ASP A 55 4.50 -11.19 -34.13
N SER A 56 4.66 -12.22 -33.31
CA SER A 56 3.98 -12.42 -32.02
C SER A 56 4.71 -11.81 -30.82
N GLY A 57 5.76 -10.99 -31.05
CA GLY A 57 6.56 -10.38 -29.98
C GLY A 57 7.75 -11.23 -29.55
N TYR A 58 8.21 -11.05 -28.32
CA TYR A 58 9.34 -11.81 -27.75
C TYR A 58 8.93 -13.19 -27.23
N GLY A 59 7.66 -13.40 -26.90
CA GLY A 59 7.13 -14.74 -26.54
C GLY A 59 7.46 -15.18 -25.12
N PHE A 60 7.58 -14.24 -24.16
CA PHE A 60 7.70 -14.58 -22.74
C PHE A 60 7.04 -13.52 -21.85
N ASN A 61 6.71 -13.92 -20.63
CA ASN A 61 6.16 -13.04 -19.61
C ASN A 61 7.15 -12.90 -18.43
N VAL A 62 7.16 -11.71 -17.83
CA VAL A 62 7.99 -11.40 -16.66
C VAL A 62 7.09 -11.19 -15.45
N ARG A 63 7.55 -11.65 -14.29
CA ARG A 63 6.96 -11.37 -12.97
C ARG A 63 8.03 -11.05 -11.95
N GLY A 64 7.66 -10.31 -10.91
CA GLY A 64 8.52 -9.99 -9.78
C GLY A 64 7.92 -8.87 -8.95
N GLN A 65 8.73 -8.31 -8.06
CA GLN A 65 8.29 -7.27 -7.15
C GLN A 65 7.89 -5.97 -7.86
N VAL A 66 6.94 -5.27 -7.26
CA VAL A 66 6.41 -4.00 -7.75
C VAL A 66 7.17 -2.80 -7.17
N SER A 67 7.76 -2.96 -5.97
CA SER A 67 8.55 -1.94 -5.26
C SER A 67 10.05 -2.06 -5.58
N GLU A 68 10.76 -0.95 -5.52
CA GLU A 68 12.22 -0.91 -5.63
C GLU A 68 12.92 -1.42 -4.36
N GLY A 69 14.13 -1.96 -4.54
CA GLY A 69 14.96 -2.46 -3.46
C GLY A 69 14.45 -3.75 -2.84
N GLY A 70 15.00 -4.14 -1.72
CA GLY A 70 14.65 -5.35 -0.98
C GLY A 70 15.87 -6.06 -0.42
N GLN A 71 15.65 -7.13 0.37
CA GLN A 71 16.72 -7.89 0.96
C GLN A 71 17.49 -8.71 -0.08
N LEU A 72 18.80 -8.77 0.06
CA LEU A 72 19.67 -9.61 -0.77
C LEU A 72 19.27 -11.09 -0.67
N ARG A 73 19.26 -11.78 -1.79
CA ARG A 73 18.92 -13.20 -1.91
C ARG A 73 20.08 -13.96 -2.51
N SER A 74 20.34 -15.15 -1.98
CA SER A 74 21.34 -16.03 -2.55
C SER A 74 20.76 -16.79 -3.74
N ILE A 75 21.40 -16.64 -4.90
CA ILE A 75 21.08 -17.37 -6.12
C ILE A 75 22.37 -18.03 -6.59
N ASN A 76 22.39 -19.34 -6.69
CA ASN A 76 23.59 -20.11 -7.06
C ASN A 76 24.83 -19.82 -6.20
N GLY A 77 24.63 -19.39 -4.93
CA GLY A 77 25.72 -19.10 -3.99
C GLY A 77 26.20 -17.65 -3.99
N GLU A 78 25.72 -16.80 -4.89
CA GLU A 78 25.96 -15.36 -4.93
C GLU A 78 24.77 -14.56 -4.42
N LEU A 79 25.01 -13.36 -3.86
CA LEU A 79 23.97 -12.51 -3.30
C LEU A 79 23.55 -11.44 -4.33
N TYR A 80 22.26 -11.40 -4.62
CA TYR A 80 21.64 -10.43 -5.52
C TYR A 80 20.51 -9.67 -4.81
N ALA A 81 20.30 -8.43 -5.17
CA ALA A 81 19.05 -7.73 -4.89
C ALA A 81 17.88 -8.46 -5.61
N PRO A 82 16.61 -8.28 -5.19
CA PRO A 82 15.49 -8.98 -5.81
C PRO A 82 15.46 -8.83 -7.33
N LEU A 83 15.35 -9.95 -8.03
CA LEU A 83 15.35 -10.01 -9.50
C LEU A 83 13.95 -10.35 -10.03
N GLN A 84 13.56 -9.70 -11.11
CA GLN A 84 12.42 -10.14 -11.91
C GLN A 84 12.72 -11.49 -12.56
N HIS A 85 11.71 -12.31 -12.80
CA HIS A 85 11.89 -13.65 -13.39
C HIS A 85 10.92 -13.90 -14.55
N VAL A 86 11.32 -14.81 -15.40
CA VAL A 86 10.49 -15.28 -16.50
C VAL A 86 9.40 -16.19 -15.96
N SER A 87 8.14 -15.77 -16.02
CA SER A 87 7.00 -16.51 -15.47
C SER A 87 6.37 -17.49 -16.45
N ALA A 88 6.47 -17.21 -17.75
CA ALA A 88 6.00 -18.08 -18.82
C ALA A 88 6.81 -17.85 -20.09
N VAL A 89 6.97 -18.90 -20.90
CA VAL A 89 7.59 -18.86 -22.23
C VAL A 89 6.65 -19.52 -23.21
N LEU A 90 6.40 -18.86 -24.33
CA LEU A 90 5.55 -19.39 -25.40
C LEU A 90 6.29 -20.51 -26.13
N PRO A 91 5.81 -21.77 -26.11
CA PRO A 91 6.47 -22.88 -26.80
C PRO A 91 6.63 -22.57 -28.29
N GLY A 92 7.84 -22.79 -28.81
CA GLY A 92 8.20 -22.43 -30.21
C GLY A 92 8.31 -20.94 -30.48
N GLY A 93 8.13 -20.07 -29.46
CA GLY A 93 8.27 -18.62 -29.57
C GLY A 93 9.72 -18.14 -29.67
N ALA A 94 9.92 -16.82 -29.85
CA ALA A 94 11.24 -16.25 -30.01
C ALA A 94 12.15 -16.48 -28.80
N ALA A 95 11.64 -16.34 -27.57
CA ALA A 95 12.37 -16.58 -26.34
C ALA A 95 12.71 -18.05 -26.14
N ASP A 96 11.77 -18.96 -26.45
CA ASP A 96 11.98 -20.41 -26.35
C ASP A 96 13.12 -20.86 -27.28
N ARG A 97 13.06 -20.43 -28.55
CA ARG A 97 14.13 -20.70 -29.53
C ARG A 97 15.49 -20.10 -29.13
N ALA A 98 15.48 -19.00 -28.40
CA ALA A 98 16.68 -18.36 -27.88
C ALA A 98 17.21 -19.03 -26.59
N GLY A 99 16.47 -20.01 -26.03
CA GLY A 99 16.86 -20.79 -24.87
C GLY A 99 16.51 -20.12 -23.53
N ILE A 100 15.55 -19.19 -23.51
CA ILE A 100 14.95 -18.69 -22.26
C ILE A 100 14.03 -19.75 -21.68
N SER A 101 14.14 -19.97 -20.38
CA SER A 101 13.32 -20.93 -19.65
C SER A 101 12.49 -20.25 -18.57
N LYS A 102 11.32 -20.83 -18.28
CA LYS A 102 10.51 -20.42 -17.13
C LYS A 102 11.35 -20.57 -15.84
N GLY A 103 11.36 -19.52 -15.01
CA GLY A 103 12.15 -19.46 -13.78
C GLY A 103 13.48 -18.72 -13.93
N ASP A 104 13.96 -18.45 -15.14
CA ASP A 104 15.15 -17.64 -15.36
C ASP A 104 15.01 -16.28 -14.68
N ARG A 105 16.03 -15.87 -13.90
CA ARG A 105 16.10 -14.56 -13.22
C ARG A 105 16.80 -13.57 -14.12
N ILE A 106 16.19 -12.40 -14.33
CA ILE A 106 16.71 -11.37 -15.22
C ILE A 106 17.65 -10.47 -14.43
N LEU A 107 18.94 -10.46 -14.79
CA LEU A 107 19.97 -9.65 -14.18
C LEU A 107 20.23 -8.37 -14.97
N GLU A 108 20.20 -8.45 -16.31
CA GLU A 108 20.36 -7.29 -17.17
C GLU A 108 19.40 -7.35 -18.36
N VAL A 109 18.98 -6.14 -18.80
CA VAL A 109 18.18 -5.94 -20.01
C VAL A 109 18.89 -4.94 -20.89
N ASN A 110 19.32 -5.38 -22.10
CA ASN A 110 20.07 -4.53 -23.06
C ASN A 110 21.28 -3.83 -22.43
N GLY A 111 22.01 -4.52 -21.54
CA GLY A 111 23.20 -4.00 -20.87
C GLY A 111 22.90 -3.10 -19.65
N VAL A 112 21.65 -2.97 -19.25
CA VAL A 112 21.25 -2.26 -18.03
C VAL A 112 21.00 -3.28 -16.93
N ASN A 113 21.73 -3.16 -15.80
CA ASN A 113 21.51 -3.99 -14.61
C ASN A 113 20.15 -3.66 -14.01
N VAL A 114 19.35 -4.67 -13.69
CA VAL A 114 17.99 -4.56 -13.16
C VAL A 114 17.82 -5.19 -11.77
N GLU A 115 18.91 -5.35 -11.04
CA GLU A 115 18.86 -5.77 -9.65
C GLU A 115 18.06 -4.78 -8.79
N GLY A 116 17.09 -5.28 -8.05
CA GLY A 116 16.22 -4.46 -7.21
C GLY A 116 15.24 -3.58 -7.98
N ALA A 117 15.22 -3.65 -9.32
CA ALA A 117 14.31 -2.88 -10.13
C ALA A 117 12.86 -3.36 -10.03
N THR A 118 11.92 -2.43 -10.17
CA THR A 118 10.50 -2.73 -10.19
C THR A 118 10.11 -3.49 -11.45
N HIS A 119 9.00 -4.23 -11.37
CA HIS A 119 8.43 -4.92 -12.54
C HIS A 119 8.24 -3.96 -13.73
N LYS A 120 7.75 -2.74 -13.48
CA LYS A 120 7.53 -1.73 -14.52
C LYS A 120 8.83 -1.34 -15.22
N GLN A 121 9.89 -1.04 -14.47
CA GLN A 121 11.19 -0.65 -15.06
C GLN A 121 11.75 -1.73 -15.98
N VAL A 122 11.67 -3.01 -15.54
CA VAL A 122 12.15 -4.13 -16.36
C VAL A 122 11.30 -4.32 -17.61
N VAL A 123 9.97 -4.22 -17.50
CA VAL A 123 9.07 -4.32 -18.66
C VAL A 123 9.27 -3.17 -19.65
N ASP A 124 9.49 -1.94 -19.16
CA ASP A 124 9.75 -0.78 -20.00
C ASP A 124 11.07 -0.92 -20.78
N LEU A 125 12.13 -1.45 -20.13
CA LEU A 125 13.40 -1.77 -20.80
C LEU A 125 13.24 -2.86 -21.87
N ILE A 126 12.45 -3.90 -21.60
CA ILE A 126 12.14 -4.97 -22.56
C ILE A 126 11.36 -4.39 -23.76
N ARG A 127 10.40 -3.51 -23.53
CA ARG A 127 9.59 -2.88 -24.58
C ARG A 127 10.37 -1.89 -25.42
N ALA A 128 11.41 -1.26 -24.84
CA ALA A 128 12.28 -0.34 -25.56
C ALA A 128 13.10 -1.04 -26.67
N GLY A 129 13.26 -2.35 -26.61
CA GLY A 129 13.84 -3.16 -27.70
C GLY A 129 12.89 -3.22 -28.90
N GLU A 130 13.23 -2.55 -30.01
CA GLU A 130 12.38 -2.51 -31.20
C GLU A 130 12.40 -3.83 -32.00
N LYS A 131 13.58 -4.39 -32.24
CA LYS A 131 13.78 -5.57 -33.09
C LYS A 131 14.43 -6.74 -32.37
N GLU A 132 15.27 -6.46 -31.41
CA GLU A 132 16.00 -7.47 -30.64
C GLU A 132 16.10 -7.07 -29.16
N LEU A 133 16.29 -8.08 -28.33
CA LEU A 133 16.42 -7.97 -26.89
C LEU A 133 17.60 -8.83 -26.42
N VAL A 134 18.49 -8.25 -25.64
CA VAL A 134 19.60 -8.97 -25.00
C VAL A 134 19.35 -9.03 -23.51
N LEU A 135 19.28 -10.23 -22.97
CA LEU A 135 19.08 -10.49 -21.53
C LEU A 135 20.31 -11.20 -20.95
N ALA A 136 20.79 -10.73 -19.82
CA ALA A 136 21.61 -11.54 -18.93
C ALA A 136 20.67 -12.23 -17.92
N VAL A 137 20.66 -13.55 -17.90
CA VAL A 137 19.78 -14.34 -17.03
C VAL A 137 20.56 -15.34 -16.20
N LEU A 138 20.08 -15.56 -14.97
CA LEU A 138 20.54 -16.61 -14.08
C LEU A 138 19.52 -17.75 -14.13
N SER A 139 19.97 -18.93 -14.59
CA SER A 139 19.16 -20.14 -14.56
C SER A 139 19.30 -20.81 -13.19
N VAL A 140 18.15 -21.04 -12.55
CA VAL A 140 18.10 -21.76 -11.28
C VAL A 140 17.77 -23.22 -11.59
N PRO A 141 18.60 -24.21 -11.19
CA PRO A 141 18.29 -25.62 -11.40
C PRO A 141 16.97 -25.97 -10.74
N GLN A 142 16.01 -26.47 -11.50
CA GLN A 142 14.83 -27.08 -10.90
C GLN A 142 15.23 -28.45 -10.33
N PRO A 143 14.78 -28.82 -9.13
CA PRO A 143 14.90 -30.20 -8.69
C PRO A 143 14.06 -31.07 -9.61
N GLU A 144 14.73 -32.03 -10.26
CA GLU A 144 14.12 -33.05 -11.11
C GLU A 144 13.12 -33.86 -10.28
N THR A 145 11.84 -33.77 -10.62
CA THR A 145 10.86 -34.79 -10.27
C THR A 145 10.56 -35.56 -11.54
N ASP A 146 11.12 -36.77 -11.58
CA ASP A 146 10.84 -37.78 -12.61
C ASP A 146 9.35 -38.11 -12.71
N SER A 147 8.89 -37.99 -13.93
CA SER A 147 8.15 -38.89 -14.79
C SER A 147 6.71 -39.34 -14.48
N LEU A 148 5.99 -39.35 -15.61
CA LEU A 148 4.86 -40.17 -16.05
C LEU A 148 3.48 -39.65 -15.66
N ASP A 149 2.73 -39.02 -16.52
CA ASP A 149 1.98 -39.51 -17.66
C ASP A 149 1.30 -38.39 -18.44
N PRO A 150 0.99 -38.48 -19.73
CA PRO A 150 0.46 -37.39 -20.53
C PRO A 150 -1.07 -37.39 -20.49
N GLY A 151 -1.62 -36.33 -19.99
CA GLY A 151 -3.09 -36.12 -20.00
C GLY A 151 -3.50 -34.78 -19.41
N ASP A 152 -3.60 -33.83 -20.30
CA ASP A 152 -4.62 -32.75 -20.34
C ASP A 152 -4.73 -31.74 -19.20
N ASP A 153 -4.87 -30.51 -19.65
CA ASP A 153 -5.39 -29.28 -19.08
C ASP A 153 -4.45 -28.33 -18.35
N GLY A 154 -4.32 -27.19 -19.04
CA GLY A 154 -3.64 -25.99 -18.67
C GLY A 154 -3.96 -25.43 -17.30
N SER A 155 -3.11 -25.69 -16.32
CA SER A 155 -3.00 -24.87 -15.14
C SER A 155 -1.60 -24.25 -15.07
N SER A 156 -1.51 -22.95 -15.20
CA SER A 156 -0.30 -22.17 -15.03
C SER A 156 0.19 -22.31 -13.60
N GLN A 157 1.14 -23.24 -13.36
CA GLN A 157 1.85 -23.35 -12.08
C GLN A 157 2.73 -22.11 -11.90
N SER A 158 2.32 -21.22 -11.01
CA SER A 158 3.14 -20.11 -10.57
C SER A 158 4.29 -20.62 -9.69
N CYS A 159 5.53 -20.32 -10.10
CA CYS A 159 6.71 -20.64 -9.29
C CYS A 159 6.85 -19.61 -8.17
N TYR A 160 6.42 -19.95 -6.97
CA TYR A 160 6.51 -19.10 -5.78
C TYR A 160 7.90 -19.19 -5.14
N ASP A 161 8.42 -18.06 -4.65
CA ASP A 161 9.64 -18.03 -3.85
C ASP A 161 9.31 -18.29 -2.37
N TYR A 162 9.62 -19.48 -1.90
CA TYR A 162 9.36 -19.91 -0.51
C TYR A 162 10.54 -19.61 0.44
N SER A 163 11.60 -18.99 -0.02
CA SER A 163 12.78 -18.67 0.81
C SER A 163 12.57 -17.40 1.65
N ASP A 164 11.65 -16.53 1.24
CA ASP A 164 11.34 -15.31 1.97
C ASP A 164 10.48 -15.63 3.20
N LYS A 165 11.14 -15.69 4.35
CA LYS A 165 10.52 -15.98 5.64
C LYS A 165 10.45 -14.73 6.51
N GLN A 166 9.33 -14.56 7.15
CA GLN A 166 9.08 -13.51 8.12
C GLN A 166 8.63 -14.09 9.46
N ALA A 167 8.98 -13.42 10.55
CA ALA A 167 8.42 -13.75 11.86
C ALA A 167 7.02 -13.15 11.96
N VAL A 168 6.00 -14.01 11.98
CA VAL A 168 4.60 -13.58 12.11
C VAL A 168 4.13 -13.93 13.51
N PRO A 169 3.64 -12.96 14.31
CA PRO A 169 3.20 -13.18 15.69
C PRO A 169 1.80 -13.80 15.74
N ILE A 170 1.59 -14.89 14.99
CA ILE A 170 0.34 -15.66 14.98
C ILE A 170 0.37 -16.71 16.08
N SER A 171 -0.75 -16.89 16.77
CA SER A 171 -0.89 -17.87 17.85
C SER A 171 -2.31 -18.42 17.96
N VAL A 172 -2.44 -19.56 18.61
CA VAL A 172 -3.72 -20.20 18.93
C VAL A 172 -3.75 -20.49 20.44
N PRO A 173 -3.86 -19.47 21.30
CA PRO A 173 -3.67 -19.62 22.74
C PRO A 173 -4.80 -20.38 23.43
N THR A 174 -6.01 -20.40 22.85
CA THR A 174 -7.20 -20.96 23.46
C THR A 174 -8.08 -21.71 22.46
N TYR A 175 -8.92 -22.59 22.99
CA TYR A 175 -10.04 -23.19 22.27
C TYR A 175 -11.31 -23.11 23.15
N LYS A 176 -12.48 -23.30 22.56
CA LYS A 176 -13.73 -23.35 23.29
C LYS A 176 -14.70 -24.38 22.73
N HIS A 177 -15.55 -24.89 23.61
CA HIS A 177 -16.67 -25.72 23.21
C HIS A 177 -17.84 -24.83 22.76
N VAL A 178 -18.42 -25.15 21.62
CA VAL A 178 -19.57 -24.44 21.05
C VAL A 178 -20.68 -25.46 20.83
N GLU A 179 -21.91 -25.09 21.19
CA GLU A 179 -23.11 -25.82 20.85
C GLU A 179 -23.98 -24.95 19.95
N GLN A 180 -24.25 -25.43 18.74
CA GLN A 180 -25.03 -24.70 17.74
C GLN A 180 -25.91 -25.68 16.98
N ASN A 181 -27.20 -25.38 16.90
CA ASN A 181 -28.19 -26.25 16.25
C ASN A 181 -28.17 -27.71 16.71
N GLY A 182 -27.87 -27.95 18.01
CA GLY A 182 -27.78 -29.29 18.60
C GLY A 182 -26.46 -30.03 18.30
N GLU A 183 -25.54 -29.44 17.53
CA GLU A 183 -24.20 -29.99 17.28
C GLU A 183 -23.19 -29.38 18.27
N LYS A 184 -22.46 -30.26 18.98
CA LYS A 184 -21.36 -29.85 19.87
C LYS A 184 -20.02 -30.01 19.15
N PHE A 185 -19.24 -28.93 19.13
CA PHE A 185 -17.91 -28.93 18.49
C PHE A 185 -16.95 -28.00 19.20
N VAL A 186 -15.66 -28.10 18.84
CA VAL A 186 -14.60 -27.25 19.35
C VAL A 186 -14.12 -26.30 18.29
N VAL A 187 -13.91 -25.04 18.65
CA VAL A 187 -13.28 -24.01 17.84
C VAL A 187 -11.98 -23.55 18.49
N TYR A 188 -10.99 -23.27 17.67
CA TYR A 188 -9.65 -22.80 18.04
C TYR A 188 -9.58 -21.32 17.73
N ASN A 189 -9.22 -20.51 18.72
CA ASN A 189 -9.16 -19.07 18.59
C ASN A 189 -7.79 -18.66 18.07
N VAL A 190 -7.76 -18.07 16.87
CA VAL A 190 -6.55 -17.61 16.20
C VAL A 190 -6.30 -16.15 16.54
N TYR A 191 -5.08 -15.85 16.97
CA TYR A 191 -4.64 -14.52 17.38
C TYR A 191 -3.46 -14.07 16.52
N MET A 192 -3.37 -12.77 16.29
CA MET A 192 -2.22 -12.10 15.73
C MET A 192 -1.74 -11.04 16.72
N ALA A 193 -0.52 -11.20 17.24
CA ALA A 193 0.09 -10.33 18.25
C ALA A 193 -0.85 -9.97 19.43
N GLY A 194 -1.43 -11.00 20.01
CA GLY A 194 -2.31 -10.87 21.18
C GLY A 194 -3.74 -10.43 20.88
N ARG A 195 -4.09 -10.22 19.59
CA ARG A 195 -5.44 -9.91 19.15
C ARG A 195 -6.10 -11.10 18.47
N GLN A 196 -7.33 -11.42 18.87
CA GLN A 196 -8.11 -12.46 18.22
C GLN A 196 -8.56 -12.02 16.82
N LEU A 197 -8.22 -12.83 15.80
CA LEU A 197 -8.64 -12.63 14.41
C LEU A 197 -9.92 -13.41 14.11
N CYS A 198 -9.90 -14.70 14.41
CA CYS A 198 -11.01 -15.60 14.09
C CYS A 198 -11.06 -16.79 15.06
N SER A 199 -12.15 -17.53 15.01
CA SER A 199 -12.31 -18.83 15.64
C SER A 199 -12.68 -19.85 14.58
N LYS A 200 -11.93 -20.93 14.47
CA LYS A 200 -12.08 -21.93 13.40
C LYS A 200 -12.20 -23.34 13.95
N ARG A 201 -13.09 -24.14 13.34
CA ARG A 201 -13.16 -25.58 13.60
C ARG A 201 -11.96 -26.29 12.96
N TYR A 202 -11.58 -27.44 13.48
CA TYR A 202 -10.54 -28.27 12.90
C TYR A 202 -10.76 -28.57 11.40
N ARG A 203 -12.02 -28.80 10.97
CA ARG A 203 -12.35 -29.01 9.55
C ARG A 203 -11.96 -27.84 8.65
N GLU A 204 -12.02 -26.61 9.17
CA GLU A 204 -11.67 -25.41 8.41
C GLU A 204 -10.15 -25.30 8.21
N PHE A 205 -9.35 -25.69 9.21
CA PHE A 205 -7.90 -25.88 9.04
C PHE A 205 -7.56 -26.96 8.01
N ALA A 206 -8.35 -28.04 7.97
CA ALA A 206 -8.16 -29.09 6.97
C ALA A 206 -8.49 -28.59 5.55
N ILE A 207 -9.52 -27.79 5.39
CA ILE A 207 -9.87 -27.14 4.10
C ILE A 207 -8.78 -26.16 3.70
N LEU A 208 -8.32 -25.29 4.62
CA LEU A 208 -7.18 -24.39 4.40
C LEU A 208 -5.97 -25.17 3.88
N HIS A 209 -5.60 -26.25 4.55
CA HIS A 209 -4.47 -27.10 4.17
C HIS A 209 -4.62 -27.68 2.76
N GLN A 210 -5.83 -28.14 2.39
CA GLN A 210 -6.10 -28.65 1.05
C GLN A 210 -6.01 -27.56 -0.02
N ASN A 211 -6.56 -26.37 0.25
CA ASN A 211 -6.51 -25.25 -0.66
C ASN A 211 -5.07 -24.78 -0.89
N LEU A 212 -4.29 -24.67 0.20
CA LEU A 212 -2.88 -24.30 0.13
C LEU A 212 -2.06 -25.33 -0.66
N LYS A 213 -2.29 -26.63 -0.47
CA LYS A 213 -1.62 -27.66 -1.26
C LYS A 213 -1.94 -27.61 -2.74
N ARG A 214 -3.17 -27.19 -3.09
CA ARG A 214 -3.58 -27.05 -4.49
C ARG A 214 -2.94 -25.82 -5.12
N GLU A 215 -2.86 -24.70 -4.38
CA GLU A 215 -2.31 -23.44 -4.89
C GLU A 215 -0.77 -23.45 -4.91
N PHE A 216 -0.15 -24.01 -3.85
CA PHE A 216 1.30 -24.05 -3.69
C PHE A 216 1.82 -25.51 -3.75
N ALA A 217 1.55 -26.17 -4.87
CA ALA A 217 1.83 -27.61 -5.04
C ALA A 217 3.30 -28.00 -4.77
N ASN A 218 4.22 -27.07 -5.01
CA ASN A 218 5.67 -27.28 -4.85
C ASN A 218 6.20 -27.00 -3.43
N PHE A 219 5.32 -26.61 -2.50
CA PHE A 219 5.73 -26.34 -1.12
C PHE A 219 5.47 -27.54 -0.21
N ALA A 220 6.47 -27.91 0.57
CA ALA A 220 6.36 -28.98 1.57
C ALA A 220 5.68 -28.47 2.84
N PHE A 221 4.36 -28.57 2.88
CA PHE A 221 3.58 -28.12 4.03
C PHE A 221 3.83 -28.95 5.29
N PRO A 222 3.87 -28.31 6.48
CA PRO A 222 3.87 -29.03 7.73
C PRO A 222 2.61 -29.89 7.86
N LYS A 223 2.72 -31.00 8.59
CA LYS A 223 1.59 -31.89 8.83
C LYS A 223 0.58 -31.24 9.79
N LEU A 224 -0.70 -31.30 9.44
CA LEU A 224 -1.77 -30.99 10.39
C LEU A 224 -1.85 -32.05 11.48
N PRO A 225 -2.26 -31.68 12.70
CA PRO A 225 -2.62 -32.65 13.74
C PRO A 225 -3.63 -33.67 13.22
N GLY A 226 -3.50 -34.92 13.62
CA GLY A 226 -4.32 -36.03 13.11
C GLY A 226 -5.83 -35.82 13.35
N LYS A 227 -6.65 -36.32 12.41
CA LYS A 227 -8.11 -36.38 12.58
C LYS A 227 -8.46 -37.59 13.45
N TRP A 228 -9.11 -37.36 14.59
CA TRP A 228 -9.61 -38.42 15.45
C TRP A 228 -11.10 -38.62 15.23
N PRO A 229 -11.58 -39.88 15.13
CA PRO A 229 -12.98 -40.17 14.88
C PRO A 229 -13.87 -40.03 16.13
N PHE A 230 -13.27 -39.95 17.33
CA PHE A 230 -13.98 -39.89 18.60
C PHE A 230 -13.82 -38.51 19.27
N SER A 231 -14.63 -38.26 20.32
CA SER A 231 -14.48 -37.08 21.17
C SER A 231 -13.09 -37.06 21.81
N LEU A 232 -12.43 -35.90 21.77
CA LEU A 232 -11.09 -35.69 22.30
C LEU A 232 -11.17 -35.37 23.81
N SER A 233 -10.23 -35.89 24.57
CA SER A 233 -9.99 -35.43 25.94
C SER A 233 -9.38 -34.02 25.93
N GLU A 234 -9.43 -33.30 27.04
CA GLU A 234 -8.84 -31.96 27.20
C GLU A 234 -7.36 -31.95 26.86
N GLN A 235 -6.60 -32.97 27.23
CA GLN A 235 -5.18 -33.10 26.89
C GLN A 235 -4.97 -33.23 25.38
N GLN A 236 -5.83 -33.99 24.71
CA GLN A 236 -5.76 -34.16 23.24
C GLN A 236 -6.20 -32.89 22.52
N LEU A 237 -7.16 -32.15 23.06
CA LEU A 237 -7.57 -30.84 22.53
C LEU A 237 -6.44 -29.83 22.63
N ASP A 238 -5.74 -29.79 23.77
CA ASP A 238 -4.59 -28.90 23.93
C ASP A 238 -3.40 -29.29 23.04
N ALA A 239 -3.14 -30.59 22.90
CA ALA A 239 -2.12 -31.07 21.96
C ALA A 239 -2.45 -30.69 20.51
N ARG A 240 -3.72 -30.80 20.10
CA ARG A 240 -4.19 -30.37 18.79
C ARG A 240 -4.07 -28.85 18.63
N ARG A 241 -4.44 -28.06 19.64
CA ARG A 241 -4.29 -26.61 19.66
C ARG A 241 -2.85 -26.19 19.37
N ARG A 242 -1.89 -26.74 20.09
CA ARG A 242 -0.46 -26.48 19.88
C ARG A 242 0.01 -26.88 18.50
N GLY A 243 -0.45 -28.01 17.99
CA GLY A 243 -0.12 -28.44 16.64
C GLY A 243 -0.72 -27.55 15.54
N LEU A 244 -1.90 -26.96 15.76
CA LEU A 244 -2.49 -25.99 14.86
C LEU A 244 -1.76 -24.63 14.91
N GLU A 245 -1.29 -24.22 16.08
CA GLU A 245 -0.46 -23.03 16.29
C GLU A 245 0.86 -23.18 15.50
N GLU A 246 1.59 -24.26 15.73
CA GLU A 246 2.83 -24.56 15.00
C GLU A 246 2.63 -24.64 13.48
N TYR A 247 1.48 -25.19 13.05
CA TYR A 247 1.12 -25.24 11.63
C TYR A 247 0.97 -23.85 11.04
N LEU A 248 0.18 -22.97 11.69
CA LEU A 248 -0.02 -21.59 11.21
C LEU A 248 1.26 -20.76 11.25
N GLU A 249 2.07 -20.88 12.30
CA GLU A 249 3.37 -20.21 12.37
C GLU A 249 4.26 -20.56 11.16
N LYS A 250 4.38 -21.85 10.85
CA LYS A 250 5.20 -22.31 9.73
C LYS A 250 4.65 -21.90 8.37
N VAL A 251 3.32 -21.93 8.20
CA VAL A 251 2.67 -21.53 6.95
C VAL A 251 2.77 -20.03 6.75
N CYS A 252 2.43 -19.23 7.75
CA CYS A 252 2.46 -17.79 7.67
C CYS A 252 3.88 -17.20 7.69
N SER A 253 4.88 -17.97 8.16
CA SER A 253 6.28 -17.54 8.11
C SER A 253 6.83 -17.42 6.69
N VAL A 254 6.27 -18.15 5.75
CA VAL A 254 6.59 -18.01 4.32
C VAL A 254 5.76 -16.90 3.74
N ARG A 255 6.38 -15.77 3.40
CA ARG A 255 5.71 -14.52 3.05
C ARG A 255 4.67 -14.70 1.94
N VAL A 256 5.04 -15.32 0.84
CA VAL A 256 4.16 -15.54 -0.31
C VAL A 256 2.93 -16.39 0.03
N ILE A 257 3.04 -17.29 1.01
CA ILE A 257 1.91 -18.11 1.48
C ILE A 257 1.09 -17.32 2.51
N GLY A 258 1.74 -16.69 3.48
CA GLY A 258 1.07 -15.91 4.52
C GLY A 258 0.26 -14.73 3.97
N GLU A 259 0.73 -14.10 2.89
CA GLU A 259 0.07 -12.99 2.19
C GLU A 259 -0.91 -13.45 1.09
N SER A 260 -1.05 -14.77 0.85
CA SER A 260 -1.97 -15.29 -0.16
C SER A 260 -3.44 -15.06 0.22
N ASP A 261 -4.28 -14.92 -0.80
CA ASP A 261 -5.73 -14.73 -0.62
C ASP A 261 -6.34 -15.87 0.21
N VAL A 262 -5.89 -17.11 0.03
CA VAL A 262 -6.37 -18.28 0.78
C VAL A 262 -6.12 -18.15 2.29
N VAL A 263 -4.94 -17.69 2.70
CA VAL A 263 -4.62 -17.48 4.12
C VAL A 263 -5.35 -16.25 4.64
N GLN A 264 -5.37 -15.17 3.88
CA GLN A 264 -6.04 -13.92 4.28
C GLN A 264 -7.55 -14.12 4.42
N GLU A 265 -8.20 -14.86 3.53
CA GLU A 265 -9.61 -15.25 3.63
C GLU A 265 -9.85 -16.10 4.87
N PHE A 266 -9.03 -17.12 5.11
CA PHE A 266 -9.13 -17.94 6.32
C PHE A 266 -9.02 -17.10 7.60
N LEU A 267 -8.09 -16.15 7.67
CA LEU A 267 -7.89 -15.28 8.83
C LEU A 267 -8.96 -14.19 8.97
N SER A 268 -9.58 -13.77 7.87
CA SER A 268 -10.58 -12.69 7.82
C SER A 268 -12.02 -13.18 7.84
N GLU A 269 -12.26 -14.47 7.60
CA GLU A 269 -13.60 -15.03 7.60
C GLU A 269 -14.30 -14.80 8.93
N SER A 270 -15.51 -14.23 8.84
CA SER A 270 -16.30 -13.87 10.02
C SER A 270 -16.78 -15.10 10.76
N ASP A 271 -16.67 -15.07 12.08
CA ASP A 271 -17.18 -16.08 13.01
C ASP A 271 -18.70 -16.04 13.17
N GLU A 272 -19.44 -15.60 12.17
CA GLU A 272 -20.91 -15.53 12.24
C GLU A 272 -21.53 -16.85 12.69
N ASN A 273 -20.80 -17.95 12.49
CA ASN A 273 -21.27 -19.29 12.80
C ASN A 273 -21.02 -19.75 14.25
N TYR A 274 -20.08 -19.13 15.01
CA TYR A 274 -19.63 -19.73 16.28
C TYR A 274 -19.82 -18.88 17.53
N ASN A 275 -20.07 -17.58 17.38
CA ASN A 275 -20.15 -16.64 18.49
C ASN A 275 -21.21 -15.59 18.33
N GLY A 276 -22.38 -15.85 17.83
CA GLY A 276 -23.38 -14.80 17.64
C GLY A 276 -22.73 -13.39 17.68
N VAL A 277 -22.43 -12.79 16.56
CA VAL A 277 -21.83 -11.44 16.43
C VAL A 277 -20.52 -11.27 17.23
N SER A 278 -19.39 -11.62 16.63
CA SER A 278 -18.09 -11.34 17.26
C SER A 278 -17.80 -9.85 17.20
N ASP A 279 -17.92 -9.18 18.34
CA ASP A 279 -17.42 -7.83 18.51
C ASP A 279 -15.90 -7.85 18.55
N VAL A 280 -15.30 -6.91 17.84
CA VAL A 280 -13.85 -6.67 17.83
C VAL A 280 -13.55 -5.31 18.43
N GLU A 281 -12.37 -5.16 19.00
CA GLU A 281 -11.90 -3.90 19.51
C GLU A 281 -10.97 -3.24 18.48
N LEU A 282 -11.37 -2.06 18.02
CA LEU A 282 -10.53 -1.22 17.15
C LEU A 282 -9.97 -0.05 17.96
N ARG A 283 -8.69 0.16 17.85
CA ARG A 283 -7.99 1.31 18.42
C ARG A 283 -7.82 2.38 17.35
N ILE A 284 -8.26 3.57 17.65
CA ILE A 284 -8.17 4.72 16.75
C ILE A 284 -7.34 5.81 17.45
N ALA A 285 -6.29 6.27 16.79
CA ALA A 285 -5.48 7.38 17.28
C ALA A 285 -6.21 8.69 17.05
N MET A 286 -6.30 9.52 18.09
CA MET A 286 -6.87 10.85 18.02
C MET A 286 -5.78 11.89 17.71
N PRO A 287 -6.16 13.08 17.19
CA PRO A 287 -5.19 14.14 16.88
C PRO A 287 -4.35 14.59 18.08
N ASP A 288 -4.92 14.54 19.28
CA ASP A 288 -4.24 14.87 20.55
C ASP A 288 -3.32 13.76 21.08
N LYS A 289 -3.08 12.73 20.26
CA LYS A 289 -2.27 11.54 20.57
C LYS A 289 -2.88 10.59 21.60
N THR A 290 -4.11 10.83 22.03
CA THR A 290 -4.87 9.83 22.79
C THR A 290 -5.31 8.70 21.86
N THR A 291 -5.69 7.58 22.43
CA THR A 291 -6.22 6.44 21.68
C THR A 291 -7.60 6.10 22.20
N VAL A 292 -8.55 6.03 21.30
CA VAL A 292 -9.91 5.62 21.60
C VAL A 292 -10.11 4.19 21.09
N THR A 293 -10.58 3.30 21.97
CA THR A 293 -10.93 1.92 21.61
C THR A 293 -12.43 1.83 21.47
N VAL A 294 -12.92 1.41 20.31
CA VAL A 294 -14.34 1.14 20.07
C VAL A 294 -14.57 -0.36 19.92
N ARG A 295 -15.67 -0.85 20.45
CA ARG A 295 -16.11 -2.22 20.29
C ARG A 295 -17.22 -2.26 19.25
N VAL A 296 -16.95 -2.93 18.14
CA VAL A 296 -17.81 -2.97 16.96
C VAL A 296 -17.85 -4.37 16.39
N ARG A 297 -18.84 -4.68 15.56
CA ARG A 297 -18.86 -5.93 14.82
C ARG A 297 -17.70 -5.98 13.83
N LYS A 298 -17.13 -7.15 13.62
CA LYS A 298 -16.00 -7.39 12.72
C LYS A 298 -16.24 -6.88 11.30
N ASN A 299 -17.45 -6.97 10.82
CA ASN A 299 -17.88 -6.56 9.47
C ASN A 299 -18.48 -5.14 9.41
N CYS A 300 -18.27 -4.32 10.42
CA CYS A 300 -18.70 -2.93 10.38
C CYS A 300 -17.97 -2.17 9.28
N THR A 301 -18.73 -1.37 8.54
CA THR A 301 -18.22 -0.42 7.56
C THR A 301 -17.53 0.76 8.24
N THR A 302 -16.78 1.55 7.47
CA THR A 302 -16.13 2.78 7.96
C THR A 302 -17.14 3.71 8.64
N ASP A 303 -18.31 3.91 8.06
CA ASP A 303 -19.34 4.78 8.65
C ASP A 303 -19.83 4.26 10.00
N GLN A 304 -20.07 2.96 10.13
CA GLN A 304 -20.50 2.36 11.39
C GLN A 304 -19.43 2.48 12.47
N VAL A 305 -18.16 2.27 12.11
CA VAL A 305 -17.03 2.47 13.02
C VAL A 305 -16.89 3.94 13.38
N TYR A 306 -17.03 4.84 12.42
CA TYR A 306 -16.95 6.27 12.63
C TYR A 306 -18.04 6.76 13.60
N GLN A 307 -19.29 6.33 13.43
CA GLN A 307 -20.38 6.65 14.35
C GLN A 307 -20.10 6.14 15.77
N ALA A 308 -19.52 4.96 15.93
CA ALA A 308 -19.11 4.45 17.23
C ALA A 308 -18.02 5.31 17.87
N VAL A 309 -17.07 5.81 17.10
CA VAL A 309 -16.02 6.74 17.57
C VAL A 309 -16.63 8.07 17.99
N VAL A 310 -17.44 8.69 17.13
CA VAL A 310 -18.12 9.97 17.38
C VAL A 310 -18.94 9.92 18.67
N THR A 311 -19.73 8.86 18.83
CA THR A 311 -20.54 8.64 20.04
C THR A 311 -19.64 8.51 21.28
N LYS A 312 -18.55 7.76 21.18
CA LYS A 312 -17.64 7.49 22.31
C LYS A 312 -16.91 8.73 22.79
N ILE A 313 -16.50 9.61 21.87
CA ILE A 313 -15.81 10.87 22.22
C ILE A 313 -16.75 12.03 22.51
N GLY A 314 -18.07 11.84 22.32
CA GLY A 314 -19.07 12.88 22.57
C GLY A 314 -19.01 14.02 21.55
N MET A 315 -18.64 13.74 20.30
CA MET A 315 -18.61 14.74 19.23
C MET A 315 -20.02 14.95 18.69
N ASP A 316 -20.42 16.21 18.54
CA ASP A 316 -21.70 16.55 17.92
C ASP A 316 -21.72 16.28 16.40
N SER A 317 -22.91 16.20 15.82
CA SER A 317 -23.09 15.82 14.41
C SER A 317 -22.50 16.81 13.42
N ILE A 318 -22.51 18.10 13.73
CA ILE A 318 -21.95 19.15 12.87
C ILE A 318 -20.43 19.01 12.85
N THR A 319 -19.80 18.96 14.02
CA THR A 319 -18.36 18.73 14.15
C THR A 319 -17.94 17.43 13.50
N ALA A 320 -18.74 16.36 13.65
CA ALA A 320 -18.46 15.06 13.06
C ALA A 320 -18.43 15.09 11.52
N SER A 321 -19.15 16.01 10.87
CA SER A 321 -19.11 16.14 9.40
C SER A 321 -17.78 16.70 8.87
N TYR A 322 -16.94 17.26 9.74
CA TYR A 322 -15.64 17.85 9.41
C TYR A 322 -14.45 16.97 9.78
N PHE A 323 -14.70 15.76 10.28
CA PHE A 323 -13.68 14.77 10.57
C PHE A 323 -13.98 13.46 9.84
N ALA A 324 -12.99 12.60 9.72
CA ALA A 324 -13.13 11.28 9.12
C ALA A 324 -12.09 10.30 9.68
N LEU A 325 -12.28 9.03 9.40
CA LEU A 325 -11.29 7.99 9.66
C LEU A 325 -10.29 7.89 8.50
N PHE A 326 -9.03 7.76 8.87
CA PHE A 326 -7.92 7.61 7.96
C PHE A 326 -7.12 6.36 8.29
N GLU A 327 -6.55 5.75 7.26
CA GLU A 327 -5.52 4.74 7.37
C GLU A 327 -4.14 5.39 7.24
N VAL A 328 -3.28 5.16 8.21
CA VAL A 328 -1.89 5.61 8.16
C VAL A 328 -1.11 4.66 7.28
N ILE A 329 -0.70 5.10 6.10
CA ILE A 329 0.10 4.32 5.16
C ILE A 329 1.57 4.32 5.59
N ASN A 330 2.08 5.48 5.94
CA ASN A 330 3.43 5.66 6.49
C ASN A 330 3.50 6.95 7.32
N HIS A 331 4.70 7.31 7.79
CA HIS A 331 4.89 8.50 8.62
C HIS A 331 4.58 9.84 7.89
N SER A 332 4.53 9.84 6.56
CA SER A 332 4.31 11.05 5.74
C SER A 332 2.96 11.07 5.02
N PHE A 333 2.21 9.98 5.02
CA PHE A 333 0.96 9.90 4.29
C PHE A 333 -0.10 9.05 4.99
N ALA A 334 -1.32 9.57 5.04
CA ALA A 334 -2.50 8.87 5.47
C ALA A 334 -3.62 9.07 4.43
N ARG A 335 -4.37 8.02 4.10
CA ARG A 335 -5.52 8.13 3.21
C ARG A 335 -6.83 8.08 3.98
N LYS A 336 -7.82 8.79 3.52
CA LYS A 336 -9.18 8.71 4.04
C LYS A 336 -9.79 7.35 3.70
N LEU A 337 -10.50 6.75 4.62
CA LEU A 337 -11.27 5.55 4.36
C LEU A 337 -12.60 5.90 3.68
N ALA A 338 -12.94 5.14 2.62
CA ALA A 338 -14.24 5.25 1.99
C ALA A 338 -15.35 4.69 2.91
N PRO A 339 -16.60 5.18 2.81
CA PRO A 339 -17.70 4.82 3.71
C PRO A 339 -17.97 3.31 3.79
N ASN A 340 -17.82 2.60 2.68
CA ASN A 340 -18.10 1.17 2.51
C ASN A 340 -16.90 0.26 2.74
N GLU A 341 -15.73 0.78 3.08
CA GLU A 341 -14.56 -0.04 3.47
C GLU A 341 -14.78 -0.68 4.84
N PHE A 342 -13.98 -1.69 5.14
CA PHE A 342 -14.04 -2.45 6.38
C PHE A 342 -12.79 -2.22 7.24
N PRO A 343 -12.82 -1.27 8.20
CA PRO A 343 -11.63 -0.88 8.97
C PRO A 343 -10.96 -2.03 9.73
N HIS A 344 -11.72 -3.02 10.19
CA HIS A 344 -11.14 -4.18 10.84
C HIS A 344 -10.25 -5.00 9.91
N LYS A 345 -10.65 -5.16 8.65
CA LYS A 345 -9.86 -5.87 7.63
C LYS A 345 -8.51 -5.18 7.41
N LEU A 346 -8.51 -3.86 7.25
CA LEU A 346 -7.30 -3.05 7.13
C LEU A 346 -6.42 -3.13 8.37
N TYR A 347 -7.04 -3.09 9.54
CA TYR A 347 -6.35 -3.20 10.83
C TYR A 347 -5.61 -4.54 11.00
N VAL A 348 -6.14 -5.62 10.45
CA VAL A 348 -5.49 -6.94 10.42
C VAL A 348 -4.37 -7.00 9.38
N GLN A 349 -4.61 -6.50 8.18
CA GLN A 349 -3.61 -6.51 7.09
C GLN A 349 -2.38 -5.68 7.41
N ASN A 350 -2.54 -4.53 8.06
CA ASN A 350 -1.45 -3.61 8.38
C ASN A 350 -0.73 -3.91 9.70
N TYR A 351 -1.12 -5.00 10.37
CA TYR A 351 -0.50 -5.36 11.65
C TYR A 351 1.00 -5.65 11.52
N THR A 352 1.42 -6.21 10.39
CA THR A 352 2.81 -6.57 10.09
C THR A 352 3.67 -5.39 9.61
N SER A 353 3.06 -4.29 9.14
CA SER A 353 3.78 -3.11 8.65
C SER A 353 4.21 -2.14 9.76
N ALA A 354 4.05 -2.53 11.02
CA ALA A 354 4.74 -2.03 12.21
C ALA A 354 4.80 -0.50 12.39
N ILE A 355 3.63 0.15 12.46
CA ILE A 355 3.54 1.35 13.28
C ILE A 355 3.03 0.90 14.66
N PRO A 356 3.81 1.06 15.74
CA PRO A 356 3.35 0.68 17.07
C PRO A 356 2.07 1.44 17.43
N GLY A 357 0.99 0.70 17.66
CA GLY A 357 -0.24 1.27 18.19
C GLY A 357 -1.48 1.00 17.33
N THR A 358 -1.62 1.66 16.19
CA THR A 358 -2.77 1.50 15.29
C THR A 358 -2.51 2.14 13.93
N CYS A 359 -3.06 1.53 12.86
CA CYS A 359 -3.07 2.11 11.53
C CYS A 359 -4.26 3.06 11.30
N LEU A 360 -5.23 3.12 12.24
CA LEU A 360 -6.43 3.95 12.11
C LEU A 360 -6.28 5.23 12.91
N THR A 361 -6.59 6.35 12.31
CA THR A 361 -6.55 7.66 12.95
C THR A 361 -7.75 8.53 12.58
N LEU A 362 -8.19 9.36 13.51
CA LEU A 362 -9.15 10.43 13.26
C LEU A 362 -8.40 11.66 12.77
N ARG A 363 -8.84 12.25 11.67
CA ARG A 363 -8.26 13.49 11.15
C ARG A 363 -9.37 14.42 10.63
N LYS A 364 -9.04 15.69 10.55
CA LYS A 364 -9.89 16.68 9.90
C LYS A 364 -10.06 16.35 8.41
N TRP A 365 -11.31 16.43 7.94
CA TRP A 365 -11.73 16.28 6.56
C TRP A 365 -12.41 17.53 6.08
N LEU A 366 -11.61 18.59 5.86
CA LEU A 366 -12.08 19.93 5.52
C LEU A 366 -10.97 20.69 4.78
N PHE A 367 -11.30 21.31 3.66
CA PHE A 367 -10.38 22.13 2.87
C PHE A 367 -10.53 23.62 3.14
N THR A 368 -11.78 24.10 3.37
CA THR A 368 -12.06 25.53 3.65
C THR A 368 -11.72 25.91 5.08
N THR A 369 -11.22 27.11 5.27
CA THR A 369 -10.91 27.68 6.58
C THR A 369 -12.12 28.36 7.22
N GLU A 370 -13.07 28.80 6.43
CA GLU A 370 -14.28 29.50 6.87
C GLU A 370 -15.14 28.58 7.75
N GLU A 371 -15.42 27.38 7.30
CA GLU A 371 -16.16 26.38 8.07
C GLU A 371 -15.41 25.94 9.34
N GLU A 372 -14.08 25.87 9.28
CA GLU A 372 -13.28 25.57 10.46
C GLU A 372 -13.39 26.67 11.54
N ILE A 373 -13.51 27.93 11.14
CA ILE A 373 -13.69 29.06 12.06
C ILE A 373 -15.00 28.93 12.83
N LEU A 374 -16.06 28.39 12.22
CA LEU A 374 -17.34 28.15 12.87
C LEU A 374 -17.25 27.13 14.03
N LEU A 375 -16.21 26.31 14.06
CA LEU A 375 -15.95 25.39 15.16
C LEU A 375 -15.24 26.03 16.36
N SER A 376 -15.00 27.34 16.34
CA SER A 376 -14.19 28.05 17.35
C SER A 376 -14.77 28.00 18.77
N ASP A 377 -16.05 27.72 18.92
CA ASP A 377 -16.73 27.56 20.21
C ASP A 377 -16.77 26.11 20.71
N ASN A 378 -16.29 25.16 19.91
CA ASN A 378 -16.23 23.75 20.26
C ASN A 378 -14.82 23.37 20.75
N GLU A 379 -14.66 23.19 22.06
CA GLU A 379 -13.36 22.87 22.68
C GLU A 379 -12.71 21.59 22.12
N LEU A 380 -13.52 20.54 21.86
CA LEU A 380 -13.01 19.28 21.30
C LEU A 380 -12.49 19.48 19.88
N ALA A 381 -13.27 20.17 19.03
CA ALA A 381 -12.90 20.47 17.66
C ALA A 381 -11.63 21.31 17.58
N ILE A 382 -11.55 22.38 18.39
CA ILE A 382 -10.37 23.23 18.46
C ILE A 382 -9.14 22.45 18.94
N SER A 383 -9.29 21.62 19.96
CA SER A 383 -8.20 20.79 20.46
C SER A 383 -7.68 19.84 19.36
N TYR A 384 -8.57 19.18 18.63
CA TYR A 384 -8.19 18.26 17.57
C TYR A 384 -7.55 18.97 16.37
N CYS A 385 -8.11 20.09 15.93
CA CYS A 385 -7.51 20.93 14.88
C CYS A 385 -6.13 21.42 15.27
N PHE A 386 -5.96 21.87 16.51
CA PHE A 386 -4.69 22.37 17.03
C PHE A 386 -3.61 21.27 17.07
N HIS A 387 -3.92 20.11 17.63
CA HIS A 387 -2.95 19.01 17.73
C HIS A 387 -2.59 18.42 16.36
N GLN A 388 -3.56 18.30 15.45
CA GLN A 388 -3.27 17.92 14.07
C GLN A 388 -2.37 18.93 13.38
N ALA A 389 -2.64 20.22 13.53
CA ALA A 389 -1.85 21.29 12.95
C ALA A 389 -0.42 21.33 13.51
N LEU A 390 -0.24 21.10 14.81
CA LEU A 390 1.09 20.94 15.42
C LEU A 390 1.89 19.79 14.80
N ASP A 391 1.23 18.67 14.55
CA ASP A 391 1.86 17.51 13.93
C ASP A 391 2.23 17.80 12.47
N ASP A 392 1.31 18.44 11.72
CA ASP A 392 1.52 18.81 10.32
C ASP A 392 2.66 19.86 10.15
N VAL A 393 2.81 20.78 11.10
CA VAL A 393 3.97 21.70 11.14
C VAL A 393 5.28 20.95 11.41
N LYS A 394 5.28 20.01 12.38
CA LYS A 394 6.46 19.20 12.70
C LYS A 394 6.91 18.32 11.54
N ARG A 395 5.97 17.83 10.76
CA ARG A 395 6.23 17.02 9.55
C ARG A 395 6.64 17.86 8.35
N GLY A 396 6.55 19.19 8.44
CA GLY A 396 6.88 20.12 7.36
C GLY A 396 5.81 20.25 6.27
N PHE A 397 4.59 19.76 6.52
CA PHE A 397 3.46 19.94 5.60
C PHE A 397 2.98 21.39 5.56
N ILE A 398 3.06 22.08 6.69
CA ILE A 398 2.71 23.49 6.80
C ILE A 398 4.00 24.30 6.97
N LYS A 399 4.23 25.25 6.04
CA LYS A 399 5.42 26.10 6.03
C LYS A 399 5.18 27.36 6.84
N VAL A 400 5.76 27.42 8.02
CA VAL A 400 5.51 28.50 8.98
C VAL A 400 6.47 29.68 8.84
N GLY A 401 7.65 29.50 8.24
CA GLY A 401 8.63 30.56 7.97
C GLY A 401 8.93 31.42 9.21
N GLU A 402 8.85 32.74 9.02
CA GLU A 402 9.11 33.75 10.08
C GLU A 402 8.10 33.69 11.25
N LYS A 403 6.92 33.08 11.05
CA LYS A 403 5.90 32.93 12.11
C LYS A 403 6.24 31.87 13.15
N SER A 404 7.30 31.08 12.93
CA SER A 404 7.71 29.95 13.79
C SER A 404 7.84 30.35 15.26
N TYR A 405 8.53 31.45 15.57
CA TYR A 405 8.71 31.94 16.93
C TYR A 405 7.38 32.32 17.60
N GLN A 406 6.52 33.04 16.87
CA GLN A 406 5.19 33.44 17.37
C GLN A 406 4.31 32.22 17.67
N LEU A 407 4.30 31.25 16.76
CA LEU A 407 3.55 30.00 16.91
C LEU A 407 4.05 29.17 18.10
N GLN A 408 5.38 29.10 18.31
CA GLN A 408 5.95 28.45 19.47
C GLN A 408 5.47 29.09 20.79
N LYS A 409 5.48 30.42 20.88
CA LYS A 409 4.98 31.16 22.05
C LYS A 409 3.51 30.88 22.33
N LEU A 410 2.68 30.83 21.30
CA LEU A 410 1.24 30.52 21.43
C LEU A 410 1.00 29.07 21.89
N THR A 411 1.87 28.14 21.46
CA THR A 411 1.82 26.75 21.92
C THR A 411 2.16 26.66 23.41
N GLU A 412 3.21 27.34 23.87
CA GLU A 412 3.63 27.40 25.27
C GLU A 412 2.51 28.00 26.16
N GLN A 413 1.79 29.00 25.65
CA GLN A 413 0.67 29.67 26.33
C GLN A 413 -0.67 28.91 26.16
N ARG A 414 -0.71 27.82 25.44
CA ARG A 414 -1.95 27.04 25.11
C ARG A 414 -3.05 27.89 24.47
N LYS A 415 -2.69 28.90 23.69
CA LYS A 415 -3.63 29.78 22.96
C LYS A 415 -4.01 29.16 21.62
N MET A 416 -4.78 28.07 21.66
CA MET A 416 -5.08 27.21 20.49
C MET A 416 -5.77 27.97 19.36
N THR A 417 -6.81 28.78 19.65
CA THR A 417 -7.55 29.56 18.66
C THR A 417 -6.68 30.57 17.94
N MET A 418 -5.81 31.30 18.71
CA MET A 418 -4.87 32.25 18.12
C MET A 418 -3.81 31.56 17.27
N TYR A 419 -3.30 30.41 17.73
CA TYR A 419 -2.38 29.59 16.97
C TYR A 419 -2.97 29.18 15.62
N LEU A 420 -4.19 28.62 15.62
CA LEU A 420 -4.89 28.22 14.40
C LEU A 420 -5.16 29.43 13.50
N GLY A 421 -5.56 30.58 14.05
CA GLY A 421 -5.78 31.82 13.29
C GLY A 421 -4.55 32.26 12.48
N ILE A 422 -3.35 32.16 13.08
CA ILE A 422 -2.11 32.46 12.35
C ILE A 422 -1.79 31.37 11.34
N LEU A 423 -1.97 30.10 11.71
CA LEU A 423 -1.57 28.98 10.88
C LEU A 423 -2.42 28.84 9.62
N ARG A 424 -3.70 29.21 9.67
CA ARG A 424 -4.60 29.24 8.49
C ARG A 424 -4.10 30.11 7.35
N THR A 425 -3.21 31.08 7.63
CA THR A 425 -2.56 31.93 6.61
C THR A 425 -1.24 31.39 6.11
N CYS A 426 -0.83 30.20 6.54
CA CYS A 426 0.43 29.58 6.14
C CYS A 426 0.23 28.65 4.95
N GLU A 427 1.25 28.56 4.09
CA GLU A 427 1.26 27.63 2.96
C GLU A 427 1.20 26.17 3.44
N GLY A 428 0.35 25.38 2.82
CA GLY A 428 0.14 23.96 3.14
C GLY A 428 -0.95 23.71 4.18
N TYR A 429 -1.57 24.73 4.76
CA TYR A 429 -2.70 24.53 5.66
C TYR A 429 -3.90 23.97 4.91
N ASN A 430 -4.52 22.90 5.42
CA ASN A 430 -5.61 22.15 4.78
C ASN A 430 -5.27 21.66 3.36
N GLU A 431 -4.00 21.52 3.02
CA GLU A 431 -3.56 20.93 1.76
C GLU A 431 -3.26 19.44 1.95
N ILE A 432 -3.75 18.60 1.05
CA ILE A 432 -3.45 17.17 1.02
C ILE A 432 -2.44 16.90 -0.09
N THR A 433 -1.28 16.39 0.30
CA THR A 433 -0.20 16.03 -0.62
C THR A 433 -0.11 14.52 -0.75
N PHE A 434 -0.14 14.02 -1.99
CA PHE A 434 -0.03 12.60 -2.31
C PHE A 434 1.42 12.20 -2.56
N PRO A 435 1.76 10.92 -2.31
CA PRO A 435 3.05 10.37 -2.72
C PRO A 435 3.32 10.58 -4.21
N HIS A 436 4.58 10.72 -4.58
CA HIS A 436 4.95 10.90 -5.97
C HIS A 436 4.53 9.69 -6.83
N CYS A 437 4.13 9.97 -8.05
CA CYS A 437 3.63 8.96 -8.96
C CYS A 437 3.83 9.40 -10.43
N SER A 438 3.70 8.46 -11.35
CA SER A 438 3.81 8.75 -12.77
C SER A 438 2.57 9.48 -13.30
N CYS A 439 2.77 10.30 -14.35
CA CYS A 439 1.73 11.05 -15.03
C CYS A 439 1.93 10.95 -16.54
N ASP A 440 0.85 10.76 -17.30
CA ASP A 440 0.91 10.62 -18.76
C ASP A 440 1.42 11.88 -19.47
N SER A 441 1.17 13.04 -18.87
CA SER A 441 1.62 14.34 -19.39
C SER A 441 3.10 14.63 -19.12
N ARG A 442 3.79 13.76 -18.38
CA ARG A 442 5.21 13.85 -18.06
C ARG A 442 5.96 12.60 -18.51
N ARG A 443 6.80 12.73 -19.53
CA ARG A 443 7.53 11.59 -20.11
C ARG A 443 8.70 11.10 -19.26
N LYS A 444 9.32 11.99 -18.46
CA LYS A 444 10.46 11.68 -17.58
C LYS A 444 10.18 12.24 -16.19
N GLY A 445 10.45 11.43 -15.17
CA GLY A 445 10.17 11.77 -13.78
C GLY A 445 8.70 11.56 -13.37
N HIS A 446 8.41 11.92 -12.16
CA HIS A 446 7.12 11.77 -11.50
C HIS A 446 6.50 13.15 -11.19
N VAL A 447 5.32 13.12 -10.61
CA VAL A 447 4.64 14.29 -10.06
C VAL A 447 4.24 14.01 -8.61
N VAL A 448 4.32 15.05 -7.78
CA VAL A 448 3.67 15.10 -6.47
C VAL A 448 2.44 15.96 -6.62
N THR A 449 1.29 15.42 -6.26
CA THR A 449 0.02 16.14 -6.34
C THR A 449 -0.34 16.75 -5.00
N ALA A 450 -0.80 18.00 -5.01
CA ALA A 450 -1.26 18.71 -3.84
C ALA A 450 -2.65 19.32 -4.10
N ILE A 451 -3.59 19.03 -3.21
CA ILE A 451 -4.99 19.46 -3.31
C ILE A 451 -5.31 20.38 -2.15
N SER A 452 -5.78 21.60 -2.45
CA SER A 452 -6.26 22.58 -1.50
C SER A 452 -7.56 23.19 -2.00
N ILE A 453 -8.25 23.99 -1.17
CA ILE A 453 -9.45 24.72 -1.59
C ILE A 453 -9.15 25.72 -2.70
N HIS A 454 -7.92 26.20 -2.80
CA HIS A 454 -7.53 27.23 -3.77
C HIS A 454 -7.11 26.66 -5.11
N HIS A 455 -6.31 25.57 -5.09
CA HIS A 455 -5.67 25.04 -6.30
C HIS A 455 -5.49 23.54 -6.21
N PHE A 456 -5.45 22.92 -7.39
CA PHE A 456 -4.85 21.61 -7.60
C PHE A 456 -3.46 21.80 -8.22
N LYS A 457 -2.41 21.30 -7.57
CA LYS A 457 -1.03 21.49 -8.02
C LYS A 457 -0.37 20.17 -8.39
N LEU A 458 0.43 20.21 -9.47
CA LEU A 458 1.35 19.15 -9.86
C LEU A 458 2.78 19.69 -9.72
N HIS A 459 3.50 19.20 -8.73
CA HIS A 459 4.92 19.47 -8.56
C HIS A 459 5.71 18.44 -9.33
N ALA A 460 6.54 18.88 -10.25
CA ALA A 460 7.48 18.00 -10.94
C ALA A 460 8.51 17.44 -9.97
N CYS A 461 8.81 16.16 -10.07
CA CYS A 461 9.86 15.50 -9.31
C CYS A 461 10.56 14.44 -10.16
N THR A 462 11.72 14.03 -9.72
CA THR A 462 12.44 12.88 -10.25
C THR A 462 11.71 11.58 -9.91
N GLU A 463 12.15 10.45 -10.44
CA GLU A 463 11.55 9.13 -10.16
C GLU A 463 11.73 8.69 -8.70
N ASP A 464 12.75 9.21 -8.01
CA ASP A 464 12.99 9.01 -6.57
C ASP A 464 12.19 9.97 -5.67
N GLY A 465 11.37 10.86 -6.25
CA GLY A 465 10.53 11.80 -5.52
C GLY A 465 11.21 13.13 -5.14
N THR A 466 12.44 13.39 -5.58
CA THR A 466 13.10 14.68 -5.34
C THR A 466 12.42 15.79 -6.15
N LEU A 467 11.91 16.81 -5.47
CA LEU A 467 11.18 17.92 -6.09
C LEU A 467 12.06 18.75 -7.01
N GLU A 468 11.51 19.11 -8.16
CA GLU A 468 12.07 20.07 -9.12
C GLU A 468 11.38 21.44 -8.98
N ASN A 469 11.95 22.48 -9.60
CA ASN A 469 11.40 23.84 -9.51
C ASN A 469 10.11 24.06 -10.32
N GLN A 470 9.69 23.07 -11.10
CA GLN A 470 8.51 23.20 -11.96
C GLN A 470 7.25 22.80 -11.20
N VAL A 471 6.28 23.73 -11.13
CA VAL A 471 4.95 23.51 -10.57
C VAL A 471 3.91 23.96 -11.56
N ILE A 472 2.88 23.14 -11.74
CA ILE A 472 1.68 23.49 -12.53
C ILE A 472 0.53 23.59 -11.53
N ALA A 473 -0.04 24.79 -11.40
CA ALA A 473 -1.25 25.02 -10.62
C ALA A 473 -2.45 25.09 -11.55
N PHE A 474 -3.53 24.46 -11.16
CA PHE A 474 -4.83 24.50 -11.82
C PHE A 474 -5.82 25.19 -10.90
N GLU A 475 -6.54 26.17 -11.46
CA GLU A 475 -7.71 26.75 -10.82
C GLU A 475 -8.89 25.76 -10.91
N TRP A 476 -9.73 25.71 -9.90
CA TRP A 476 -10.90 24.84 -9.92
C TRP A 476 -11.89 25.16 -11.04
N SER A 477 -11.93 26.42 -11.49
CA SER A 477 -12.70 26.85 -12.67
C SER A 477 -12.19 26.27 -13.99
N GLU A 478 -10.95 25.82 -14.07
CA GLU A 478 -10.38 25.18 -15.24
C GLU A 478 -10.78 23.69 -15.35
N MET A 479 -11.23 23.07 -14.27
CA MET A 479 -11.62 21.66 -14.22
C MET A 479 -12.99 21.46 -14.87
N GLN A 480 -13.05 20.55 -15.85
CA GLN A 480 -14.27 20.25 -16.59
C GLN A 480 -14.91 18.95 -16.13
N ARG A 481 -14.13 17.90 -16.01
CA ARG A 481 -14.56 16.55 -15.61
C ARG A 481 -13.41 15.81 -14.95
N TRP A 482 -13.73 14.87 -14.08
CA TRP A 482 -12.78 13.93 -13.48
C TRP A 482 -13.44 12.58 -13.29
N ASP A 483 -12.62 11.53 -13.29
CA ASP A 483 -13.06 10.14 -13.17
C ASP A 483 -11.90 9.26 -12.69
N THR A 484 -12.20 8.02 -12.39
CA THR A 484 -11.23 6.99 -12.02
C THR A 484 -11.11 5.93 -13.10
N ASP A 485 -9.88 5.49 -13.35
CA ASP A 485 -9.57 4.33 -14.19
C ASP A 485 -9.08 3.20 -13.27
N GLU A 486 -9.99 2.30 -12.88
CA GLU A 486 -9.70 1.21 -11.95
C GLU A 486 -8.71 0.21 -12.54
N GLU A 487 -8.84 -0.13 -13.85
CA GLU A 487 -7.93 -1.06 -14.52
C GLU A 487 -6.52 -0.50 -14.64
N GLY A 488 -6.41 0.81 -14.93
CA GLY A 488 -5.14 1.53 -15.01
C GLY A 488 -4.62 2.02 -13.65
N MET A 489 -5.38 1.86 -12.57
CA MET A 489 -5.09 2.45 -11.24
C MET A 489 -4.73 3.94 -11.37
N ALA A 490 -5.59 4.72 -12.03
CA ALA A 490 -5.33 6.10 -12.31
C ALA A 490 -6.50 7.02 -11.95
N PHE A 491 -6.17 8.22 -11.49
CA PHE A 491 -7.08 9.34 -11.43
C PHE A 491 -6.97 10.14 -12.73
N CYS A 492 -8.10 10.43 -13.36
CA CYS A 492 -8.19 11.12 -14.64
C CYS A 492 -8.92 12.44 -14.46
N PHE A 493 -8.41 13.52 -15.02
CA PHE A 493 -9.12 14.81 -15.05
C PHE A 493 -8.98 15.51 -16.38
N GLU A 494 -10.03 16.20 -16.78
CA GLU A 494 -10.07 17.06 -17.97
C GLU A 494 -10.05 18.52 -17.54
N TYR A 495 -9.18 19.30 -18.13
CA TYR A 495 -9.07 20.73 -17.86
C TYR A 495 -9.04 21.55 -19.15
N ALA A 496 -9.51 22.78 -19.07
CA ALA A 496 -9.47 23.75 -20.16
C ALA A 496 -8.90 25.09 -19.67
N ARG A 497 -7.97 25.68 -20.44
CA ARG A 497 -7.38 27.00 -20.17
C ARG A 497 -7.68 27.96 -21.31
N GLY A 498 -8.49 28.98 -21.02
CA GLY A 498 -8.91 29.97 -22.00
C GLY A 498 -9.64 29.31 -23.19
N GLU A 499 -9.34 29.72 -24.41
CA GLU A 499 -9.95 29.20 -25.66
C GLU A 499 -9.34 27.87 -26.14
N LYS A 500 -8.41 27.27 -25.37
CA LYS A 500 -7.76 26.01 -25.77
C LYS A 500 -8.73 24.83 -25.60
N LYS A 501 -8.59 23.84 -26.49
CA LYS A 501 -9.35 22.61 -26.38
C LYS A 501 -9.06 21.91 -25.05
N PRO A 502 -10.09 21.33 -24.40
CA PRO A 502 -9.93 20.56 -23.18
C PRO A 502 -8.91 19.43 -23.35
N ARG A 503 -8.19 19.11 -22.27
CA ARG A 503 -7.17 18.05 -22.24
C ARG A 503 -7.39 17.14 -21.05
N TRP A 504 -7.32 15.84 -21.30
CA TRP A 504 -7.26 14.83 -20.26
C TRP A 504 -5.83 14.62 -19.78
N VAL A 505 -5.71 14.39 -18.48
CA VAL A 505 -4.47 14.02 -17.79
C VAL A 505 -4.76 12.82 -16.91
N LYS A 506 -3.86 11.83 -16.94
CA LYS A 506 -3.91 10.63 -16.07
C LYS A 506 -2.76 10.65 -15.07
N ILE A 507 -3.10 10.45 -13.81
CA ILE A 507 -2.17 10.31 -12.68
C ILE A 507 -2.26 8.89 -12.18
N PHE A 508 -1.19 8.11 -12.33
CA PHE A 508 -1.15 6.70 -11.99
C PHE A 508 -0.78 6.52 -10.52
N THR A 509 -1.75 6.28 -9.69
CA THR A 509 -1.59 6.16 -8.22
C THR A 509 -2.51 5.09 -7.66
N PRO A 510 -2.08 4.28 -6.68
CA PRO A 510 -2.98 3.37 -5.98
C PRO A 510 -4.04 4.09 -5.14
N TYR A 511 -3.89 5.41 -4.96
CA TYR A 511 -4.81 6.25 -4.18
C TYR A 511 -5.79 7.04 -5.07
N PHE A 512 -6.06 6.57 -6.27
CA PHE A 512 -6.91 7.26 -7.26
C PHE A 512 -8.33 7.53 -6.72
N ASN A 513 -8.93 6.59 -5.99
CA ASN A 513 -10.24 6.78 -5.37
C ASN A 513 -10.21 7.88 -4.30
N TYR A 514 -9.16 7.92 -3.47
CA TYR A 514 -9.02 8.98 -2.47
C TYR A 514 -8.78 10.35 -3.13
N MET A 515 -8.05 10.39 -4.23
CA MET A 515 -7.85 11.63 -5.00
C MET A 515 -9.18 12.12 -5.60
N HIS A 516 -10.00 11.20 -6.11
CA HIS A 516 -11.35 11.50 -6.58
C HIS A 516 -12.23 12.07 -5.44
N GLU A 517 -12.24 11.44 -4.27
CA GLU A 517 -12.97 11.94 -3.11
C GLU A 517 -12.51 13.34 -2.69
N CYS A 518 -11.22 13.65 -2.78
CA CYS A 518 -10.72 15.02 -2.52
C CYS A 518 -11.31 16.03 -3.49
N PHE A 519 -11.40 15.72 -4.78
CA PHE A 519 -12.02 16.58 -5.78
C PHE A 519 -13.51 16.80 -5.47
N GLU A 520 -14.26 15.74 -5.24
CA GLU A 520 -15.68 15.82 -4.86
C GLU A 520 -15.88 16.70 -3.62
N ARG A 521 -15.05 16.53 -2.60
CA ARG A 521 -15.12 17.30 -1.37
C ARG A 521 -14.82 18.78 -1.60
N VAL A 522 -13.78 19.11 -2.37
CA VAL A 522 -13.45 20.51 -2.70
C VAL A 522 -14.59 21.17 -3.46
N PHE A 523 -15.15 20.51 -4.48
CA PHE A 523 -16.27 21.08 -5.24
C PHE A 523 -17.54 21.22 -4.39
N CYS A 524 -17.76 20.33 -3.44
CA CYS A 524 -18.83 20.47 -2.46
C CYS A 524 -18.62 21.71 -1.58
N GLU A 525 -17.42 21.89 -1.03
CA GLU A 525 -17.09 23.04 -0.17
C GLU A 525 -17.11 24.38 -0.90
N LEU A 526 -16.71 24.42 -2.18
CA LEU A 526 -16.80 25.62 -3.03
C LEU A 526 -18.26 26.05 -3.30
N LYS A 527 -19.22 25.12 -3.27
CA LYS A 527 -20.64 25.45 -3.39
C LYS A 527 -21.18 26.10 -2.10
N TRP A 528 -20.74 25.63 -0.94
CA TRP A 528 -21.14 26.21 0.34
C TRP A 528 -20.85 27.72 0.42
N GLY A 529 -19.66 28.13 -0.03
CA GLY A 529 -19.28 29.56 -0.07
C GLY A 529 -20.18 30.40 -0.97
N LYS A 530 -20.62 29.86 -2.12
CA LYS A 530 -21.50 30.59 -3.05
C LYS A 530 -22.93 30.78 -2.53
N GLU A 531 -23.49 29.78 -1.88
CA GLU A 531 -24.82 29.84 -1.27
C GLU A 531 -24.89 30.90 -0.18
N VAL A 532 -23.83 31.04 0.63
CA VAL A 532 -23.73 32.07 1.66
C VAL A 532 -23.63 33.48 1.04
N GLU A 533 -22.90 33.65 -0.07
CA GLU A 533 -22.81 34.93 -0.78
C GLU A 533 -24.12 35.33 -1.46
N GLU A 534 -24.86 34.37 -2.05
CA GLU A 534 -26.17 34.62 -2.66
C GLU A 534 -27.22 34.97 -1.61
N GLU A 535 -27.24 34.30 -0.44
CA GLU A 535 -28.12 34.67 0.68
C GLU A 535 -27.78 36.04 1.29
N ALA A 536 -26.50 36.41 1.34
CA ALA A 536 -26.08 37.72 1.83
C ALA A 536 -26.50 38.85 0.87
N THR A 537 -26.33 38.63 -0.46
CA THR A 537 -26.77 39.63 -1.48
C THR A 537 -28.27 39.75 -1.56
N ASP A 538 -29.04 38.70 -1.31
CA ASP A 538 -30.50 38.72 -1.25
C ASP A 538 -31.04 39.45 0.01
N LYS A 539 -30.28 39.36 1.12
CA LYS A 539 -30.57 40.11 2.36
C LYS A 539 -30.29 41.62 2.22
N ASP A 540 -29.21 41.99 1.53
CA ASP A 540 -28.88 43.39 1.25
C ASP A 540 -29.87 44.03 0.26
N ASN A 541 -30.40 43.27 -0.69
CA ASN A 541 -31.46 43.74 -1.60
C ASN A 541 -32.83 43.84 -0.93
N LYS A 542 -33.12 43.10 0.14
CA LYS A 542 -34.37 43.18 0.92
C LYS A 542 -34.32 44.21 2.04
N ASN A 543 -33.15 44.67 2.46
CA ASN A 543 -32.97 45.68 3.49
C ASN A 543 -33.13 47.16 2.99
N CYS A 544 -33.53 47.35 1.74
CA CYS A 544 -33.95 48.69 1.25
C CYS A 544 -35.42 49.01 1.52
N SER A 545 -36.15 48.19 2.29
CA SER A 545 -37.50 48.52 2.80
C SER A 545 -37.69 47.98 4.22
N LYS A 546 -37.53 48.90 5.16
CA LYS A 546 -38.00 49.00 6.56
C LYS A 546 -38.60 47.78 7.27
N ASP A 547 -38.09 47.63 8.48
CA ASP A 547 -38.72 47.21 9.75
C ASP A 547 -38.62 45.74 10.14
N GLU A 548 -37.86 45.57 11.25
CA GLU A 548 -38.06 44.62 12.36
C GLU A 548 -38.52 43.19 12.05
N TYR A 549 -37.59 42.24 12.15
CA TYR A 549 -37.91 40.99 12.87
C TYR A 549 -36.60 40.21 13.23
N LEU A 550 -36.54 39.75 14.47
CA LEU A 550 -35.52 38.83 15.01
C LEU A 550 -35.44 37.51 14.21
N PRO A 551 -34.27 36.92 14.01
CA PRO A 551 -34.17 35.65 13.28
C PRO A 551 -34.66 34.49 14.13
N THR A 552 -35.69 33.81 13.67
CA THR A 552 -36.20 32.56 14.20
C THR A 552 -35.43 31.36 13.59
N VAL A 553 -35.38 30.32 14.37
CA VAL A 553 -34.69 29.01 14.30
C VAL A 553 -34.90 28.19 13.00
N GLU A 554 -35.31 28.79 11.88
CA GLU A 554 -35.62 28.04 10.63
C GLU A 554 -34.46 27.87 9.65
N THR A 555 -33.34 28.58 9.82
CA THR A 555 -32.15 28.46 8.98
C THR A 555 -31.37 27.13 9.22
N GLN A 556 -31.70 26.39 10.27
CA GLN A 556 -31.09 25.09 10.53
C GLN A 556 -31.71 23.91 9.77
N LYS A 557 -32.82 24.07 9.06
CA LYS A 557 -33.52 22.98 8.36
C LYS A 557 -32.98 22.70 6.95
N GLY A 558 -32.40 23.68 6.28
CA GLY A 558 -31.81 23.50 4.94
C GLY A 558 -30.61 22.55 4.93
N TRP A 559 -29.84 22.55 5.98
CA TRP A 559 -28.63 21.73 6.13
C TRP A 559 -28.89 20.22 6.36
N ARG A 560 -30.08 19.86 6.82
CA ARG A 560 -30.46 18.46 7.04
C ARG A 560 -30.83 17.71 5.77
N HIS A 561 -31.41 18.41 4.77
CA HIS A 561 -31.87 17.75 3.54
C HIS A 561 -30.75 17.37 2.57
N MET A 562 -29.66 18.18 2.48
CA MET A 562 -28.56 17.87 1.58
C MET A 562 -27.67 16.71 2.06
N ASN A 563 -27.53 16.55 3.39
CA ASN A 563 -26.78 15.41 3.94
C ASN A 563 -27.55 14.08 3.86
N GLU A 564 -28.88 14.11 3.79
CA GLU A 564 -29.69 12.89 3.63
C GLU A 564 -29.73 12.38 2.18
N GLU A 565 -29.58 13.24 1.19
CA GLU A 565 -29.52 12.83 -0.24
C GLU A 565 -28.17 12.23 -0.64
N ILE A 566 -27.07 12.64 0.01
CA ILE A 566 -25.74 12.06 -0.24
C ILE A 566 -25.58 10.69 0.43
N ILE A 567 -26.39 10.39 1.46
CA ILE A 567 -26.37 9.10 2.16
C ILE A 567 -27.30 8.06 1.50
N SER A 568 -28.20 8.47 0.61
CA SER A 568 -29.19 7.59 -0.05
C SER A 568 -28.95 7.32 -1.55
N SER A 569 -27.90 7.85 -2.12
CA SER A 569 -27.38 7.49 -3.44
C SER A 569 -25.98 6.87 -3.32
#